data_6b2f1c57d102fa3c6e83d3c69ce218d0
#
_entry.id   6b2f1c57d102fa3c6e83d3c69ce218d0
#
_cell.length_a   1.000
_cell.length_b   1.000
_cell.length_c   1.000
_cell.angle_alpha   90.00
_cell.angle_beta   90.00
_cell.angle_gamma   90.00
#
_symmetry.space_group_name_H-M   'P 1'
#
loop_
_entity.id
_entity.type
_entity.pdbx_description
1 polymer ?
#
loop_
_entity_poly.entity_id
_entity_poly.type
_entity_poly.pdbx_seq_one_letter_code
_entity_poly.pdbx_strand_id
1 'polypeptide(L)'
;MTAKTKETKLSMVWVMFAIGAALSWGLYGPTLHRGQVALGNPFRALLCVGVAYFLIGVLVPLVALGAQGQLNGFNAPGVTWATIGGALGALGAVCIIYAFKTGGIPTYVMPLVFGGAPIVNVLFSMYMHPPDTRPNPLLYVGFILVAVGAGLVLYFKPQS
;
A
#
# COMPACT_ATOMS: atom_id res chain seq x y z
N MET A 1 -23.65 0.80 -28.65
CA MET A 1 -22.39 0.68 -27.89
C MET A 1 -22.17 -0.81 -27.63
N THR A 2 -21.24 -1.44 -28.34
CA THR A 2 -21.07 -2.91 -28.35
C THR A 2 -20.54 -3.42 -27.03
N ALA A 3 -20.88 -4.67 -26.63
CA ALA A 3 -20.44 -5.32 -25.39
C ALA A 3 -18.92 -5.22 -25.20
N LYS A 4 -18.14 -5.39 -26.27
CA LYS A 4 -16.68 -5.28 -26.29
C LYS A 4 -16.16 -3.91 -25.83
N THR A 5 -16.87 -2.81 -26.15
CA THR A 5 -16.51 -1.44 -25.71
C THR A 5 -16.81 -1.24 -24.22
N LYS A 6 -17.81 -1.93 -23.67
CA LYS A 6 -18.17 -1.88 -22.26
C LYS A 6 -17.16 -2.66 -21.41
N GLU A 7 -16.71 -3.83 -21.87
CA GLU A 7 -15.67 -4.63 -21.21
C GLU A 7 -14.33 -3.89 -21.20
N THR A 8 -13.92 -3.25 -22.30
CA THR A 8 -12.68 -2.47 -22.36
C THR A 8 -12.73 -1.26 -21.44
N LYS A 9 -13.88 -0.57 -21.33
CA LYS A 9 -14.04 0.54 -20.37
C LYS A 9 -13.99 0.06 -18.91
N LEU A 10 -14.61 -1.07 -18.58
CA LEU A 10 -14.56 -1.64 -17.24
C LEU A 10 -13.14 -2.09 -16.88
N SER A 11 -12.39 -2.64 -17.85
CA SER A 11 -11.00 -3.06 -17.65
C SER A 11 -10.02 -1.90 -17.44
N MET A 12 -10.40 -0.66 -17.79
CA MET A 12 -9.55 0.52 -17.60
C MET A 12 -9.80 1.25 -16.27
N VAL A 13 -10.97 1.07 -15.65
CA VAL A 13 -11.34 1.79 -14.42
C VAL A 13 -10.45 1.39 -13.25
N TRP A 14 -10.13 0.11 -13.07
CA TRP A 14 -9.23 -0.33 -12.01
C TRP A 14 -7.82 0.26 -12.14
N VAL A 15 -7.35 0.47 -13.38
CA VAL A 15 -6.04 1.09 -13.65
C VAL A 15 -5.99 2.52 -13.11
N MET A 16 -7.07 3.29 -13.28
CA MET A 16 -7.16 4.65 -12.74
C MET A 16 -7.05 4.66 -11.22
N PHE A 17 -7.74 3.74 -10.54
CA PHE A 17 -7.63 3.60 -9.08
C PHE A 17 -6.25 3.11 -8.64
N ALA A 18 -5.63 2.19 -9.38
CA ALA A 18 -4.27 1.75 -9.12
C ALA A 18 -3.24 2.89 -9.26
N ILE A 19 -3.38 3.74 -10.28
CA ILE A 19 -2.56 4.95 -10.45
C ILE A 19 -2.81 5.92 -9.29
N GLY A 20 -4.06 6.15 -8.90
CA GLY A 20 -4.41 6.97 -7.74
C GLY A 20 -3.76 6.47 -6.45
N ALA A 21 -3.79 5.16 -6.21
CA ALA A 21 -3.10 4.54 -5.06
C ALA A 21 -1.58 4.73 -5.15
N ALA A 22 -0.98 4.52 -6.32
CA ALA A 22 0.45 4.71 -6.52
C ALA A 22 0.89 6.16 -6.27
N LEU A 23 0.13 7.14 -6.75
CA LEU A 23 0.38 8.56 -6.50
C LEU A 23 0.24 8.90 -5.01
N SER A 24 -0.84 8.46 -4.36
CA SER A 24 -1.09 8.71 -2.94
C SER A 24 0.03 8.13 -2.07
N TRP A 25 0.39 6.89 -2.30
CA TRP A 25 1.44 6.21 -1.52
C TRP A 25 2.85 6.70 -1.90
N GLY A 26 3.07 7.11 -3.15
CA GLY A 26 4.32 7.74 -3.57
C GLY A 26 4.58 9.07 -2.86
N LEU A 27 3.54 9.88 -2.65
CA LEU A 27 3.61 11.14 -1.91
C LEU A 27 3.63 10.93 -0.38
N TYR A 28 3.14 9.79 0.10
CA TYR A 28 3.04 9.47 1.53
C TYR A 28 4.38 9.59 2.26
N GLY A 29 5.43 8.95 1.74
CA GLY A 29 6.74 8.91 2.40
C GLY A 29 7.36 10.28 2.64
N PRO A 30 7.55 11.12 1.60
CA PRO A 30 8.10 12.47 1.75
C PRO A 30 7.28 13.37 2.66
N THR A 31 5.94 13.29 2.55
CA THR A 31 5.01 14.09 3.36
C THR A 31 5.07 13.69 4.83
N LEU A 32 5.03 12.37 5.10
CA LEU A 32 5.14 11.83 6.46
C LEU A 32 6.49 12.18 7.10
N HIS A 33 7.58 12.03 6.37
CA HIS A 33 8.93 12.37 6.86
C HIS A 33 9.02 13.84 7.26
N ARG A 34 8.52 14.75 6.41
CA ARG A 34 8.47 16.18 6.72
C ARG A 34 7.66 16.47 7.99
N GLY A 35 6.50 15.83 8.14
CA GLY A 35 5.66 15.93 9.34
C GLY A 35 6.37 15.39 10.57
N GLN A 36 7.04 14.25 10.46
CA GLN A 36 7.80 13.62 11.54
C GLN A 36 8.95 14.50 12.03
N VAL A 37 9.69 15.11 11.12
CA VAL A 37 10.78 16.07 11.45
C VAL A 37 10.21 17.29 12.17
N ALA A 38 9.14 17.87 11.65
CA ALA A 38 8.49 19.05 12.26
C ALA A 38 7.93 18.78 13.66
N LEU A 39 7.38 17.58 13.89
CA LEU A 39 6.83 17.16 15.19
C LEU A 39 7.90 16.72 16.20
N GLY A 40 9.11 16.43 15.75
CA GLY A 40 10.25 16.01 16.58
C GLY A 40 10.04 14.67 17.31
N ASN A 41 8.97 13.94 17.00
CA ASN A 41 8.67 12.68 17.67
C ASN A 41 7.89 11.72 16.74
N PRO A 42 8.37 10.47 16.54
CA PRO A 42 7.74 9.50 15.67
C PRO A 42 6.31 9.12 16.10
N PHE A 43 6.03 9.05 17.40
CA PHE A 43 4.69 8.72 17.88
C PHE A 43 3.67 9.83 17.62
N ARG A 44 4.09 11.10 17.64
CA ARG A 44 3.21 12.22 17.25
C ARG A 44 2.84 12.12 15.77
N ALA A 45 3.79 11.80 14.91
CA ALA A 45 3.52 11.59 13.49
C ALA A 45 2.58 10.38 13.28
N LEU A 46 2.82 9.27 13.98
CA LEU A 46 1.96 8.08 13.93
C LEU A 46 0.53 8.39 14.40
N LEU A 47 0.37 9.19 15.45
CA LEU A 47 -0.94 9.62 15.93
C LEU A 47 -1.70 10.42 14.86
N CYS A 48 -1.03 11.34 14.16
CA CYS A 48 -1.63 12.09 13.05
C CYS A 48 -2.06 11.17 11.90
N VAL A 49 -1.24 10.17 11.56
CA VAL A 49 -1.60 9.13 10.57
C VAL A 49 -2.83 8.36 11.03
N GLY A 50 -2.88 7.96 12.30
CA GLY A 50 -4.04 7.25 12.87
C GLY A 50 -5.32 8.08 12.80
N VAL A 51 -5.26 9.37 13.11
CA VAL A 51 -6.41 10.29 12.97
C VAL A 51 -6.86 10.39 11.51
N ALA A 52 -5.94 10.54 10.57
CA ALA A 52 -6.28 10.58 9.15
C ALA A 52 -6.94 9.28 8.67
N TYR A 53 -6.43 8.12 9.10
CA TYR A 53 -7.03 6.83 8.79
C TYR A 53 -8.40 6.65 9.42
N PHE A 54 -8.60 7.13 10.65
CA PHE A 54 -9.91 7.14 11.29
C PHE A 54 -10.92 7.98 10.48
N LEU A 55 -10.55 9.20 10.11
CA LEU A 55 -11.43 10.09 9.34
C LEU A 55 -11.80 9.48 7.97
N ILE A 56 -10.84 8.95 7.25
CA ILE A 56 -11.06 8.43 5.89
C ILE A 56 -11.54 6.98 5.92
N GLY A 57 -10.96 6.13 6.75
CA GLY A 57 -11.22 4.69 6.77
C GLY A 57 -12.40 4.27 7.66
N VAL A 58 -12.89 5.14 8.53
CA VAL A 58 -14.04 4.85 9.41
C VAL A 58 -15.21 5.77 9.10
N LEU A 59 -15.03 7.10 9.16
CA LEU A 59 -16.17 8.01 9.01
C LEU A 59 -16.74 8.00 7.59
N VAL A 60 -15.90 7.97 6.56
CA VAL A 60 -16.40 7.94 5.16
C VAL A 60 -17.20 6.67 4.87
N PRO A 61 -16.72 5.45 5.18
CA PRO A 61 -17.51 4.24 5.00
C PRO A 61 -18.78 4.20 5.84
N LEU A 62 -18.75 4.69 7.09
CA LEU A 62 -19.96 4.76 7.93
C LEU A 62 -21.05 5.61 7.29
N VAL A 63 -20.70 6.80 6.80
CA VAL A 63 -21.64 7.68 6.12
C VAL A 63 -22.16 7.02 4.83
N ALA A 64 -21.27 6.43 4.04
CA ALA A 64 -21.65 5.77 2.77
C ALA A 64 -22.57 4.57 2.99
N LEU A 65 -22.24 3.69 3.95
CA LEU A 65 -23.07 2.52 4.30
C LEU A 65 -24.39 2.92 4.94
N GLY A 66 -24.39 3.98 5.78
CA GLY A 66 -25.59 4.53 6.36
C GLY A 66 -26.56 5.07 5.29
N ALA A 67 -26.04 5.82 4.32
CA ALA A 67 -26.82 6.33 3.19
C ALA A 67 -27.38 5.23 2.28
N GLN A 68 -26.70 4.07 2.20
CA GLN A 68 -27.12 2.90 1.42
C GLN A 68 -28.00 1.93 2.20
N GLY A 69 -28.21 2.13 3.52
CA GLY A 69 -28.93 1.19 4.38
C GLY A 69 -28.23 -0.16 4.57
N GLN A 70 -26.90 -0.22 4.38
CA GLN A 70 -26.11 -1.46 4.36
C GLN A 70 -25.23 -1.64 5.61
N LEU A 71 -25.59 -1.06 6.75
CA LEU A 71 -24.83 -1.20 8.01
C LEU A 71 -24.87 -2.62 8.60
N ASN A 72 -25.74 -3.51 8.14
CA ASN A 72 -25.98 -4.84 8.72
C ASN A 72 -25.33 -6.00 7.93
N GLY A 73 -24.46 -5.73 6.95
CA GLY A 73 -23.87 -6.74 6.06
C GLY A 73 -22.58 -7.41 6.56
N PHE A 74 -22.20 -7.25 7.81
CA PHE A 74 -20.94 -7.77 8.34
C PHE A 74 -21.00 -9.27 8.67
N ASN A 75 -20.01 -10.03 8.19
CA ASN A 75 -19.81 -11.43 8.58
C ASN A 75 -18.45 -11.60 9.27
N ALA A 76 -18.34 -12.54 10.20
CA ALA A 76 -17.15 -12.72 11.02
C ALA A 76 -15.86 -13.01 10.21
N PRO A 77 -15.83 -13.90 9.20
CA PRO A 77 -14.63 -14.11 8.40
C PRO A 77 -14.17 -12.86 7.66
N GLY A 78 -15.09 -12.11 7.03
CA GLY A 78 -14.79 -10.88 6.32
C GLY A 78 -14.22 -9.81 7.25
N VAL A 79 -14.83 -9.61 8.41
CA VAL A 79 -14.33 -8.67 9.44
C VAL A 79 -12.92 -9.05 9.89
N THR A 80 -12.69 -10.33 10.16
CA THR A 80 -11.38 -10.81 10.61
C THR A 80 -10.29 -10.52 9.58
N TRP A 81 -10.50 -10.93 8.32
CA TRP A 81 -9.50 -10.72 7.27
C TRP A 81 -9.26 -9.24 6.96
N ALA A 82 -10.32 -8.42 6.91
CA ALA A 82 -10.20 -6.99 6.69
C ALA A 82 -9.44 -6.30 7.84
N THR A 83 -9.71 -6.71 9.09
CA THR A 83 -9.02 -6.16 10.27
C THR A 83 -7.54 -6.55 10.29
N ILE A 84 -7.21 -7.80 9.96
CA ILE A 84 -5.81 -8.25 9.83
C ILE A 84 -5.11 -7.42 8.74
N GLY A 85 -5.73 -7.23 7.58
CA GLY A 85 -5.19 -6.39 6.51
C GLY A 85 -4.93 -4.95 6.96
N GLY A 86 -5.87 -4.35 7.69
CA GLY A 86 -5.72 -3.02 8.28
C GLY A 86 -4.58 -2.94 9.30
N ALA A 87 -4.46 -3.96 10.17
CA ALA A 87 -3.38 -4.07 11.15
C ALA A 87 -2.00 -4.16 10.49
N LEU A 88 -1.87 -4.96 9.41
CA LEU A 88 -0.63 -5.04 8.63
C LEU A 88 -0.27 -3.69 8.00
N GLY A 89 -1.25 -2.94 7.48
CA GLY A 89 -1.04 -1.60 6.97
C GLY A 89 -0.54 -0.63 8.05
N ALA A 90 -1.14 -0.68 9.24
CA ALA A 90 -0.72 0.14 10.38
C ALA A 90 0.70 -0.21 10.86
N LEU A 91 1.03 -1.50 10.95
CA LEU A 91 2.39 -1.96 11.28
C LEU A 91 3.41 -1.50 10.24
N GLY A 92 3.05 -1.53 8.95
CA GLY A 92 3.89 -0.96 7.89
C GLY A 92 4.18 0.52 8.09
N ALA A 93 3.18 1.32 8.47
CA ALA A 93 3.36 2.73 8.80
C ALA A 93 4.31 2.94 10.00
N VAL A 94 4.19 2.11 11.05
CA VAL A 94 5.13 2.12 12.19
C VAL A 94 6.54 1.84 11.72
N CYS A 95 6.75 0.80 10.91
CA CYS A 95 8.07 0.45 10.37
C CYS A 95 8.69 1.59 9.55
N ILE A 96 7.91 2.25 8.69
CA ILE A 96 8.38 3.40 7.89
C ILE A 96 8.79 4.57 8.79
N ILE A 97 7.97 4.91 9.79
CA ILE A 97 8.27 5.98 10.76
C ILE A 97 9.56 5.70 11.52
N TYR A 98 9.78 4.46 11.93
CA TYR A 98 11.02 4.07 12.60
C TYR A 98 12.21 4.00 11.66
N ALA A 99 12.04 3.60 10.40
CA ALA A 99 13.08 3.70 9.39
C ALA A 99 13.55 5.15 9.21
N PHE A 100 12.63 6.10 9.17
CA PHE A 100 12.98 7.53 9.12
C PHE A 100 13.67 8.00 10.41
N LYS A 101 13.21 7.55 11.59
CA LYS A 101 13.83 7.88 12.87
C LYS A 101 15.29 7.40 12.97
N THR A 102 15.61 6.26 12.36
CA THR A 102 16.94 5.64 12.40
C THR A 102 17.86 6.06 11.25
N GLY A 103 17.53 7.16 10.57
CA GLY A 103 18.37 7.78 9.54
C GLY A 103 18.03 7.42 8.10
N GLY A 104 16.96 6.63 7.87
CA GLY A 104 16.43 6.44 6.53
C GLY A 104 15.75 7.71 6.04
N ILE A 105 15.94 8.05 4.77
CA ILE A 105 15.21 9.14 4.13
C ILE A 105 14.25 8.58 3.06
N PRO A 106 13.17 9.29 2.72
CA PRO A 106 12.14 8.80 1.80
C PRO A 106 12.69 8.34 0.45
N THR A 107 13.74 8.99 -0.06
CA THR A 107 14.37 8.67 -1.34
C THR A 107 14.89 7.23 -1.43
N TYR A 108 15.21 6.59 -0.28
CA TYR A 108 15.73 5.22 -0.24
C TYR A 108 14.77 4.24 0.44
N VAL A 109 14.09 4.69 1.50
CA VAL A 109 13.13 3.86 2.23
C VAL A 109 11.95 3.48 1.34
N MET A 110 11.40 4.46 0.60
CA MET A 110 10.19 4.19 -0.20
C MET A 110 10.45 3.27 -1.41
N PRO A 111 11.53 3.43 -2.21
CA PRO A 111 11.86 2.45 -3.25
C PRO A 111 12.08 1.03 -2.70
N LEU A 112 12.71 0.87 -1.53
CA LEU A 112 12.87 -0.43 -0.89
C LEU A 112 11.52 -1.04 -0.51
N VAL A 113 10.64 -0.26 0.13
CA VAL A 113 9.31 -0.71 0.54
C VAL A 113 8.46 -1.07 -0.67
N PHE A 114 8.35 -0.18 -1.64
CA PHE A 114 7.51 -0.40 -2.82
C PHE A 114 8.11 -1.37 -3.84
N GLY A 115 9.43 -1.58 -3.81
CA GLY A 115 10.07 -2.66 -4.56
C GLY A 115 9.85 -4.02 -3.92
N GLY A 116 9.94 -4.11 -2.59
CA GLY A 116 9.75 -5.37 -1.85
C GLY A 116 8.30 -5.79 -1.68
N ALA A 117 7.41 -4.85 -1.35
CA ALA A 117 6.01 -5.15 -1.07
C ALA A 117 5.26 -5.87 -2.22
N PRO A 118 5.43 -5.52 -3.50
CA PRO A 118 4.79 -6.25 -4.60
C PRO A 118 5.25 -7.70 -4.70
N ILE A 119 6.52 -7.99 -4.41
CA ILE A 119 7.04 -9.36 -4.43
C ILE A 119 6.36 -10.19 -3.35
N VAL A 120 6.34 -9.69 -2.11
CA VAL A 120 5.65 -10.34 -0.98
C VAL A 120 4.17 -10.52 -1.28
N ASN A 121 3.52 -9.49 -1.83
CA ASN A 121 2.09 -9.52 -2.18
C ASN A 121 1.80 -10.63 -3.20
N VAL A 122 2.57 -10.73 -4.27
CA VAL A 122 2.32 -11.75 -5.32
C VAL A 122 2.59 -13.14 -4.79
N LEU A 123 3.70 -13.36 -4.07
CA LEU A 123 4.01 -14.67 -3.49
C LEU A 123 2.95 -15.12 -2.50
N PHE A 124 2.49 -14.24 -1.62
CA PHE A 124 1.44 -14.53 -0.66
C PHE A 124 0.09 -14.76 -1.35
N SER A 125 -0.26 -13.96 -2.37
CA SER A 125 -1.48 -14.14 -3.17
C SER A 125 -1.50 -15.47 -3.90
N MET A 126 -0.37 -15.91 -4.46
CA MET A 126 -0.23 -17.21 -5.11
C MET A 126 -0.33 -18.38 -4.11
N TYR A 127 0.08 -18.18 -2.86
CA TYR A 127 -0.10 -19.15 -1.79
C TYR A 127 -1.57 -19.28 -1.37
N MET A 128 -2.26 -18.15 -1.20
CA MET A 128 -3.67 -18.10 -0.79
C MET A 128 -4.63 -18.52 -1.91
N HIS A 129 -4.29 -18.21 -3.14
CA HIS A 129 -5.08 -18.49 -4.35
C HIS A 129 -4.13 -19.06 -5.42
N PRO A 130 -3.82 -20.37 -5.34
CA PRO A 130 -2.96 -21.00 -6.34
C PRO A 130 -3.49 -20.75 -7.75
N PRO A 131 -2.65 -20.30 -8.69
CA PRO A 131 -3.09 -20.06 -10.06
C PRO A 131 -3.43 -21.39 -10.75
N ASP A 132 -4.50 -21.40 -11.56
CA ASP A 132 -4.95 -22.57 -12.33
C ASP A 132 -3.89 -23.04 -13.36
N THR A 133 -3.04 -22.12 -13.79
CA THR A 133 -1.95 -22.38 -14.73
C THR A 133 -0.59 -22.05 -14.10
N ARG A 134 0.46 -22.75 -14.54
CA ARG A 134 1.83 -22.46 -14.06
C ARG A 134 2.19 -21.00 -14.40
N PRO A 135 2.69 -20.20 -13.44
CA PRO A 135 3.12 -18.84 -13.69
C PRO A 135 4.21 -18.79 -14.75
N ASN A 136 4.14 -17.79 -15.62
CA ASN A 136 5.19 -17.58 -16.62
C ASN A 136 6.54 -17.32 -15.91
N PRO A 137 7.64 -17.99 -16.30
CA PRO A 137 8.96 -17.75 -15.72
C PRO A 137 9.43 -16.30 -15.76
N LEU A 138 8.97 -15.50 -16.72
CA LEU A 138 9.25 -14.07 -16.80
C LEU A 138 8.72 -13.27 -15.59
N LEU A 139 7.72 -13.79 -14.87
CA LEU A 139 7.26 -13.20 -13.61
C LEU A 139 8.39 -13.17 -12.57
N TYR A 140 9.11 -14.27 -12.44
CA TYR A 140 10.24 -14.38 -11.50
C TYR A 140 11.43 -13.50 -11.92
N VAL A 141 11.67 -13.37 -13.23
CA VAL A 141 12.65 -12.41 -13.76
C VAL A 141 12.26 -10.98 -13.35
N GLY A 142 10.97 -10.63 -13.45
CA GLY A 142 10.47 -9.34 -12.98
C GLY A 142 10.77 -9.10 -11.50
N PHE A 143 10.58 -10.09 -10.62
CA PHE A 143 10.91 -9.98 -9.19
C PHE A 143 12.42 -9.74 -8.96
N ILE A 144 13.27 -10.45 -9.69
CA ILE A 144 14.73 -10.25 -9.60
C ILE A 144 15.11 -8.83 -10.03
N LEU A 145 14.53 -8.32 -11.12
CA LEU A 145 14.80 -6.96 -11.60
C LEU A 145 14.36 -5.90 -10.58
N VAL A 146 13.21 -6.07 -9.93
CA VAL A 146 12.75 -5.18 -8.87
C VAL A 146 13.69 -5.20 -7.67
N ALA A 147 14.12 -6.39 -7.22
CA ALA A 147 15.05 -6.54 -6.10
C ALA A 147 16.41 -5.91 -6.42
N VAL A 148 16.93 -6.16 -7.62
CA VAL A 148 18.20 -5.57 -8.10
C VAL A 148 18.06 -4.05 -8.19
N GLY A 149 16.97 -3.53 -8.77
CA GLY A 149 16.71 -2.08 -8.83
C GLY A 149 16.70 -1.43 -7.46
N ALA A 150 16.00 -2.01 -6.49
CA ALA A 150 15.99 -1.51 -5.11
C ALA A 150 17.39 -1.56 -4.48
N GLY A 151 18.15 -2.63 -4.71
CA GLY A 151 19.55 -2.76 -4.26
C GLY A 151 20.46 -1.69 -4.84
N LEU A 152 20.33 -1.39 -6.13
CA LEU A 152 21.11 -0.33 -6.80
C LEU A 152 20.79 1.05 -6.22
N VAL A 153 19.52 1.36 -5.95
CA VAL A 153 19.13 2.62 -5.30
C VAL A 153 19.79 2.75 -3.92
N LEU A 154 19.83 1.67 -3.15
CA LEU A 154 20.49 1.68 -1.83
C LEU A 154 22.02 1.80 -1.94
N TYR A 155 22.63 1.10 -2.89
CA TYR A 155 24.09 1.06 -3.05
C TYR A 155 24.65 2.40 -3.54
N PHE A 156 23.99 3.02 -4.54
CA PHE A 156 24.42 4.28 -5.14
C PHE A 156 23.80 5.52 -4.48
N LYS A 157 23.22 5.38 -3.28
CA LYS A 157 22.71 6.53 -2.55
C LYS A 157 23.84 7.56 -2.31
N PRO A 158 23.60 8.87 -2.55
CA PRO A 158 24.55 9.89 -2.16
C PRO A 158 24.85 9.81 -0.67
N GLN A 159 26.12 9.87 -0.30
CA GLN A 159 26.52 9.98 1.10
C GLN A 159 26.27 11.44 1.51
N SER A 160 25.34 11.66 2.43
CA SER A 160 25.06 12.96 3.06
C SER A 160 25.79 13.04 4.38
#